data_9a3956a9a5f7ffef0556097e7b667b48
#
_entry.id   9a3956a9a5f7ffef0556097e7b667b48
#
_cell.length_a   1.000
_cell.length_b   1.000
_cell.length_c   1.000
_cell.angle_alpha   90.00
_cell.angle_beta   90.00
_cell.angle_gamma   90.00
#
_symmetry.space_group_name_H-M   'P 1'
#
loop_
_entity.id
_entity.type
_entity.pdbx_description
1 polymer ?
#
loop_
_entity_poly.entity_id
_entity_poly.type
_entity_poly.pdbx_seq_one_letter_code
_entity_poly.pdbx_strand_id
1 'polypeptide(L)'
;MLTSKEQKRVAEEISNSSNVIGKGTALEGNIETYGNIRIEGKVLGSIKSKSKIALGHSSYVEGNIIAQNADIEGEVKGKLEISELLVLKATAKIHGDIITGKLV
;
A
#
# COMPACT_ATOMS: atom_id res chain seq x y z
N MET A 1 -7.63 -11.37 19.60
CA MET A 1 -7.28 -11.17 18.16
C MET A 1 -8.26 -10.15 17.56
N LEU A 2 -7.74 -9.18 16.83
CA LEU A 2 -8.57 -8.18 16.17
C LEU A 2 -9.16 -8.72 14.88
N THR A 3 -10.40 -8.35 14.58
CA THR A 3 -11.00 -8.62 13.28
C THR A 3 -10.39 -7.69 12.23
N SER A 4 -10.59 -7.98 10.95
CA SER A 4 -10.11 -7.11 9.88
C SER A 4 -10.65 -5.68 10.02
N LYS A 5 -11.89 -5.55 10.44
CA LYS A 5 -12.51 -4.24 10.63
C LYS A 5 -11.88 -3.47 11.78
N GLU A 6 -11.56 -4.15 12.87
CA GLU A 6 -10.90 -3.51 14.00
C GLU A 6 -9.47 -3.12 13.67
N GLN A 7 -8.76 -3.94 12.92
CA GLN A 7 -7.42 -3.64 12.46
C GLN A 7 -7.42 -2.40 11.57
N LYS A 8 -8.39 -2.28 10.69
CA LYS A 8 -8.52 -1.11 9.84
C LYS A 8 -8.76 0.15 10.67
N ARG A 9 -9.63 0.08 11.68
CA ARG A 9 -9.90 1.22 12.54
C ARG A 9 -8.66 1.67 13.30
N VAL A 10 -7.91 0.72 13.85
CA VAL A 10 -6.69 1.04 14.59
C VAL A 10 -5.69 1.74 13.68
N ALA A 11 -5.53 1.27 12.44
CA ALA A 11 -4.64 1.91 11.48
C ALA A 11 -5.09 3.34 11.17
N GLU A 12 -6.37 3.59 11.04
CA GLU A 12 -6.88 4.94 10.79
C GLU A 12 -6.63 5.87 11.97
N GLU A 13 -6.79 5.39 13.19
CA GLU A 13 -6.57 6.20 14.38
C GLU A 13 -5.10 6.57 14.58
N ILE A 14 -4.20 5.69 14.23
CA ILE A 14 -2.77 5.92 14.40
C ILE A 14 -2.24 6.93 13.39
N SER A 15 -2.94 7.13 12.31
CA SER A 15 -2.36 7.63 11.09
C SER A 15 -2.52 9.10 10.81
N ASN A 16 -2.36 9.96 11.76
CA ASN A 16 -2.39 11.37 11.41
C ASN A 16 -1.15 11.83 10.63
N SER A 17 -0.08 11.08 10.69
CA SER A 17 1.14 11.40 9.95
C SER A 17 1.62 10.22 9.13
N SER A 18 1.69 9.03 9.70
CA SER A 18 2.13 7.87 8.96
C SER A 18 1.66 6.58 9.62
N ASN A 19 1.38 5.59 8.80
CA ASN A 19 1.08 4.23 9.24
C ASN A 19 2.18 3.31 8.77
N VAL A 20 2.47 2.28 9.56
CA VAL A 20 3.46 1.29 9.18
C VAL A 20 2.88 -0.10 9.40
N ILE A 21 2.96 -0.93 8.35
CA ILE A 21 2.67 -2.35 8.45
C ILE A 21 4.01 -3.05 8.35
N GLY A 22 4.49 -3.54 9.48
CA GLY A 22 5.84 -4.05 9.59
C GLY A 22 6.02 -5.43 9.00
N LYS A 23 7.28 -5.85 8.88
CA LYS A 23 7.66 -7.19 8.46
C LYS A 23 7.00 -8.23 9.37
N GLY A 24 6.63 -9.35 8.77
CA GLY A 24 5.99 -10.42 9.52
C GLY A 24 4.52 -10.19 9.80
N THR A 25 3.97 -9.06 9.38
CA THR A 25 2.56 -8.76 9.53
C THR A 25 1.83 -9.14 8.24
N ALA A 26 0.72 -9.83 8.37
CA ALA A 26 -0.15 -10.14 7.25
C ALA A 26 -1.52 -9.52 7.54
N LEU A 27 -2.02 -8.75 6.60
CA LEU A 27 -3.29 -8.07 6.72
C LEU A 27 -4.19 -8.48 5.56
N GLU A 28 -5.44 -8.77 5.87
CA GLU A 28 -6.42 -9.16 4.88
C GLU A 28 -7.63 -8.25 4.98
N GLY A 29 -8.06 -7.68 3.86
CA GLY A 29 -9.18 -6.76 3.83
C GLY A 29 -8.83 -5.46 3.14
N ASN A 30 -9.62 -4.43 3.41
CA ASN A 30 -9.44 -3.12 2.79
C ASN A 30 -8.83 -2.13 3.78
N ILE A 31 -7.85 -1.39 3.31
CA ILE A 31 -7.19 -0.35 4.09
C ILE A 31 -7.49 0.98 3.42
N GLU A 32 -7.90 1.95 4.23
CA GLU A 32 -8.14 3.29 3.74
C GLU A 32 -7.54 4.28 4.72
N THR A 33 -6.73 5.21 4.22
CA THR A 33 -6.07 6.21 5.06
C THR A 33 -5.99 7.54 4.33
N TYR A 34 -5.97 8.62 5.09
CA TYR A 34 -5.76 9.96 4.54
C TYR A 34 -4.28 10.34 4.52
N GLY A 35 -3.48 9.71 5.34
CA GLY A 35 -2.06 10.01 5.42
C GLY A 35 -1.19 9.01 4.67
N ASN A 36 0.11 9.12 4.87
CA ASN A 36 1.05 8.20 4.27
C ASN A 36 0.96 6.83 4.95
N ILE A 37 1.22 5.79 4.18
CA ILE A 37 1.31 4.43 4.71
C ILE A 37 2.54 3.75 4.14
N ARG A 38 3.28 3.08 5.02
CA ARG A 38 4.43 2.28 4.65
C ARG A 38 4.13 0.81 4.93
N ILE A 39 4.36 -0.05 3.94
CA ILE A 39 4.08 -1.46 4.05
C ILE A 39 5.36 -2.25 3.82
N GLU A 40 5.71 -3.08 4.79
CA GLU A 40 6.83 -4.00 4.67
C GLU A 40 6.40 -5.44 4.89
N GLY A 41 5.13 -5.65 5.20
CA GLY A 41 4.53 -6.97 5.37
C GLY A 41 3.72 -7.38 4.16
N LYS A 42 2.73 -8.23 4.41
CA LYS A 42 1.86 -8.77 3.38
C LYS A 42 0.45 -8.22 3.51
N VAL A 43 -0.13 -7.80 2.40
CA VAL A 43 -1.52 -7.30 2.37
C VAL A 43 -2.27 -8.01 1.26
N LEU A 44 -3.43 -8.56 1.62
CA LEU A 44 -4.36 -9.16 0.66
C LEU A 44 -5.64 -8.33 0.67
N GLY A 45 -5.91 -7.61 -0.41
CA GLY A 45 -7.09 -6.76 -0.51
C GLY A 45 -6.77 -5.42 -1.13
N SER A 46 -7.56 -4.41 -0.81
CA SER A 46 -7.42 -3.08 -1.39
C SER A 46 -6.74 -2.12 -0.43
N ILE A 47 -5.88 -1.27 -0.95
CA ILE A 47 -5.24 -0.21 -0.18
C ILE A 47 -5.56 1.11 -0.87
N LYS A 48 -6.11 2.03 -0.10
CA LYS A 48 -6.43 3.36 -0.61
C LYS A 48 -5.83 4.41 0.31
N SER A 49 -5.04 5.29 -0.26
CA SER A 49 -4.45 6.42 0.47
C SER A 49 -4.73 7.70 -0.29
N LYS A 50 -5.03 8.76 0.43
CA LYS A 50 -5.17 10.08 -0.18
C LYS A 50 -3.85 10.84 -0.19
N SER A 51 -2.76 10.15 0.10
CA SER A 51 -1.44 10.73 0.10
C SER A 51 -0.47 9.75 -0.56
N LYS A 52 0.48 9.19 0.19
CA LYS A 52 1.54 8.37 -0.39
C LYS A 52 1.54 6.97 0.19
N ILE A 53 1.79 5.98 -0.68
CA ILE A 53 2.01 4.61 -0.28
C ILE A 53 3.46 4.28 -0.56
N ALA A 54 4.17 3.75 0.44
CA ALA A 54 5.53 3.27 0.28
C ALA A 54 5.56 1.77 0.56
N LEU A 55 5.98 0.98 -0.42
CA LEU A 55 6.13 -0.46 -0.27
C LEU A 55 7.60 -0.80 -0.18
N GLY A 56 8.03 -1.32 0.97
CA GLY A 56 9.41 -1.73 1.17
C GLY A 56 9.75 -3.01 0.39
N HIS A 57 11.03 -3.35 0.30
CA HIS A 57 11.47 -4.48 -0.51
C HIS A 57 10.94 -5.84 -0.02
N SER A 58 10.53 -5.93 1.23
CA SER A 58 9.94 -7.15 1.80
C SER A 58 8.43 -7.22 1.64
N SER A 59 7.81 -6.19 1.07
CA SER A 59 6.37 -6.13 0.98
C SER A 59 5.80 -7.01 -0.12
N TYR A 60 4.58 -7.47 0.11
CA TYR A 60 3.81 -8.18 -0.89
C TYR A 60 2.36 -7.72 -0.78
N VAL A 61 1.82 -7.22 -1.87
CA VAL A 61 0.43 -6.78 -1.91
C VAL A 61 -0.29 -7.48 -3.04
N GLU A 62 -1.43 -8.07 -2.73
CA GLU A 62 -2.28 -8.71 -3.74
C GLU A 62 -3.64 -8.05 -3.70
N GLY A 63 -3.98 -7.33 -4.77
CA GLY A 63 -5.24 -6.59 -4.88
C GLY A 63 -5.04 -5.24 -5.54
N ASN A 64 -5.88 -4.28 -5.18
CA ASN A 64 -5.84 -2.96 -5.79
C ASN A 64 -5.16 -1.95 -4.88
N ILE A 65 -4.37 -1.06 -5.47
CA ILE A 65 -3.72 0.02 -4.75
C ILE A 65 -4.12 1.33 -5.43
N ILE A 66 -4.69 2.25 -4.64
CA ILE A 66 -5.12 3.54 -5.11
C ILE A 66 -4.48 4.60 -4.22
N ALA A 67 -3.70 5.50 -4.82
CA ALA A 67 -3.03 6.56 -4.08
C ALA A 67 -2.72 7.74 -4.99
N GLN A 68 -2.30 8.85 -4.40
CA GLN A 68 -1.80 9.98 -5.18
C GLN A 68 -0.36 9.71 -5.61
N ASN A 69 0.46 9.25 -4.69
CA ASN A 69 1.86 8.94 -4.95
C ASN A 69 2.20 7.56 -4.41
N ALA A 70 3.16 6.89 -5.03
CA ALA A 70 3.62 5.59 -4.56
C ALA A 70 5.09 5.38 -4.86
N ASP A 71 5.81 4.82 -3.88
CA ASP A 71 7.16 4.32 -4.06
C ASP A 71 7.11 2.81 -3.86
N ILE A 72 7.56 2.05 -4.86
CA ILE A 72 7.43 0.59 -4.81
C ILE A 72 8.80 -0.06 -4.91
N GLU A 73 9.14 -0.83 -3.88
CA GLU A 73 10.35 -1.65 -3.85
C GLU A 73 10.03 -3.14 -3.70
N GLY A 74 8.77 -3.48 -3.46
CA GLY A 74 8.32 -4.84 -3.24
C GLY A 74 7.53 -5.41 -4.40
N GLU A 75 6.76 -6.44 -4.11
CA GLU A 75 5.95 -7.12 -5.11
C GLU A 75 4.48 -6.73 -4.99
N VAL A 76 3.84 -6.49 -6.13
CA VAL A 76 2.43 -6.18 -6.21
C VAL A 76 1.78 -7.05 -7.28
N LYS A 77 0.68 -7.70 -6.91
CA LYS A 77 -0.15 -8.42 -7.88
C LYS A 77 -1.53 -7.79 -7.90
N GLY A 78 -1.91 -7.22 -9.03
CA GLY A 78 -3.21 -6.60 -9.19
C GLY A 78 -3.11 -5.28 -9.92
N LYS A 79 -3.89 -4.30 -9.45
CA LYS A 79 -4.01 -3.03 -10.15
C LYS A 79 -3.45 -1.89 -9.31
N LEU A 80 -2.64 -1.05 -9.95
CA LEU A 80 -2.12 0.17 -9.35
C LEU A 80 -2.78 1.37 -10.03
N GLU A 81 -3.45 2.21 -9.23
CA GLU A 81 -4.00 3.47 -9.70
C GLU A 81 -3.35 4.60 -8.91
N ILE A 82 -2.42 5.28 -9.55
CA ILE A 82 -1.67 6.37 -8.91
C ILE A 82 -1.97 7.65 -9.69
N SER A 83 -2.61 8.59 -9.04
CA SER A 83 -3.08 9.79 -9.73
C SER A 83 -1.98 10.79 -10.06
N GLU A 84 -0.88 10.79 -9.34
CA GLU A 84 0.21 11.74 -9.57
C GLU A 84 1.50 11.03 -9.96
N LEU A 85 2.29 10.56 -9.01
CA LEU A 85 3.61 10.03 -9.30
C LEU A 85 3.78 8.62 -8.78
N LEU A 86 4.21 7.72 -9.65
CA LEU A 86 4.59 6.35 -9.30
C LEU A 86 6.09 6.18 -9.52
N VAL A 87 6.81 5.79 -8.47
CA VAL A 87 8.24 5.51 -8.53
C VAL A 87 8.45 4.02 -8.34
N LEU A 88 9.10 3.37 -9.29
CA LEU A 88 9.44 1.96 -9.23
C LEU A 88 10.94 1.82 -8.99
N LYS A 89 11.29 1.22 -7.87
CA LYS A 89 12.70 0.97 -7.54
C LYS A 89 13.20 -0.29 -8.23
N ALA A 90 14.49 -0.54 -8.14
CA ALA A 90 15.11 -1.66 -8.84
C ALA A 90 14.58 -3.03 -8.39
N THR A 91 14.10 -3.13 -7.16
CA THR A 91 13.56 -4.39 -6.61
C THR A 91 12.07 -4.55 -6.79
N ALA A 92 11.40 -3.58 -7.42
CA ALA A 92 9.95 -3.64 -7.62
C ALA A 92 9.55 -4.72 -8.62
N LYS A 93 8.50 -5.46 -8.29
CA LYS A 93 7.92 -6.47 -9.17
C LYS A 93 6.42 -6.25 -9.24
N ILE A 94 5.93 -5.91 -10.41
CA ILE A 94 4.51 -5.62 -10.61
C ILE A 94 3.93 -6.63 -11.58
N HIS A 95 2.89 -7.31 -11.13
CA HIS A 95 2.15 -8.27 -11.95
C HIS A 95 0.71 -7.78 -12.09
N GLY A 96 0.40 -7.14 -13.19
CA GLY A 96 -0.95 -6.61 -13.41
C GLY A 96 -0.93 -5.28 -14.14
N ASP A 97 -1.93 -4.47 -13.87
CA ASP A 97 -2.13 -3.21 -14.59
C ASP A 97 -1.65 -2.02 -13.78
N ILE A 98 -1.08 -1.06 -14.47
CA ILE A 98 -0.62 0.19 -13.86
C ILE A 98 -1.31 1.34 -14.57
N ILE A 99 -1.97 2.18 -13.78
CA ILE A 99 -2.55 3.42 -14.26
C ILE A 99 -1.94 4.53 -13.43
N THR A 100 -1.19 5.43 -14.07
CA THR A 100 -0.51 6.49 -13.35
C THR A 100 -0.44 7.76 -14.18
N GLY A 101 -0.40 8.90 -13.50
CA GLY A 101 -0.19 10.17 -14.18
C GLY A 101 1.25 10.34 -14.63
N LYS A 102 2.21 9.91 -13.81
CA LYS A 102 3.62 9.98 -14.14
C LYS A 102 4.35 8.79 -13.55
N LEU A 103 5.16 8.14 -14.37
CA LEU A 103 5.96 6.98 -13.97
C LEU A 103 7.44 7.33 -14.00
N VAL A 104 8.12 6.95 -12.93
CA VAL A 104 9.58 7.11 -12.85
C VAL A 104 10.27 5.79 -12.60
#